data_ddb0af2048b64220ce0aa3bb3f848feb
#
_entry.id   ddb0af2048b64220ce0aa3bb3f848feb
#
_cell.length_a   1.000
_cell.length_b   1.000
_cell.length_c   1.000
_cell.angle_alpha   90.00
_cell.angle_beta   90.00
_cell.angle_gamma   90.00
#
_symmetry.space_group_name_H-M   'P 1'
#
loop_
_entity.id
_entity.type
_entity.pdbx_description
1 polymer ?
#
loop_
_entity_poly.entity_id
_entity_poly.type
_entity_poly.pdbx_seq_one_letter_code
_entity_poly.pdbx_strand_id
1 'polypeptide(L)'
;YVVNRQKNILLLLDEYSPFKDTLYNSIIRRLSTRYKVDLWFHQYNEALFNAILRDSIGRYNKYVVMNFDNEKISPYLYKIDSSRLLLLDFGQFDKREYSYICQDFGEAFYAAMAQLSERLQNYRKLILFLARESKHPKETCDYFRKYCADHQLECEIIETLDDREVHSGEAYIAIRQVDVVEIVKKSRAAGLTCGVDFGLIAYNDTPAYEVIDKGITVMSVDWQKMGILTADFILSGKPIQVCLPTEVNLRGSL
;
A
#
# COMPACT_ATOMS: atom_id res chain seq x y z
N TYR A 1 -12.44 25.27 35.45
CA TYR A 1 -11.68 25.43 34.20
C TYR A 1 -11.34 24.03 33.67
N VAL A 2 -12.11 23.54 32.71
CA VAL A 2 -11.72 22.33 31.94
C VAL A 2 -10.59 22.77 31.02
N VAL A 3 -9.35 22.50 31.42
CA VAL A 3 -8.20 22.69 30.56
C VAL A 3 -8.37 21.71 29.41
N ASN A 4 -8.73 22.22 28.24
CA ASN A 4 -8.91 21.48 27.01
C ASN A 4 -7.50 21.06 26.51
N ARG A 5 -6.90 20.05 27.15
CA ARG A 5 -5.55 19.58 26.80
C ARG A 5 -5.58 18.99 25.39
N GLN A 6 -4.86 19.62 24.50
CA GLN A 6 -4.60 19.11 23.17
C GLN A 6 -3.97 17.72 23.26
N LYS A 7 -4.49 16.76 22.50
CA LYS A 7 -3.95 15.40 22.41
C LYS A 7 -3.00 15.31 21.23
N ASN A 8 -1.80 14.86 21.48
CA ASN A 8 -0.78 14.71 20.45
C ASN A 8 -0.76 13.28 19.93
N ILE A 9 -0.74 13.11 18.61
CA ILE A 9 -0.69 11.84 17.90
C ILE A 9 0.57 11.81 17.06
N LEU A 10 1.38 10.78 17.20
CA LEU A 10 2.45 10.48 16.25
C LEU A 10 1.88 9.62 15.12
N LEU A 11 2.04 10.08 13.90
CA LEU A 11 1.80 9.30 12.69
C LEU A 11 3.14 9.09 11.99
N LEU A 12 3.73 7.92 12.13
CA LEU A 12 5.02 7.54 11.56
C LEU A 12 4.78 6.55 10.43
N LEU A 13 4.91 7.05 9.21
CA LEU A 13 4.73 6.26 7.98
C LEU A 13 6.10 5.87 7.40
N ASP A 14 6.09 4.91 6.47
CA ASP A 14 7.28 4.43 5.78
C ASP A 14 7.84 5.48 4.80
N GLU A 15 7.21 5.65 3.65
CA GLU A 15 7.57 6.66 2.65
C GLU A 15 6.32 7.36 2.11
N TYR A 16 6.51 8.54 1.52
CA TYR A 16 5.43 9.25 0.84
C TYR A 16 5.00 8.48 -0.42
N SER A 17 3.69 8.38 -0.61
CA SER A 17 3.08 7.87 -1.83
C SER A 17 1.66 8.44 -1.98
N PRO A 18 1.16 8.64 -3.21
CA PRO A 18 -0.11 9.34 -3.43
C PRO A 18 -1.33 8.71 -2.75
N PHE A 19 -1.38 7.38 -2.62
CA PHE A 19 -2.48 6.70 -1.93
C PHE A 19 -2.49 6.96 -0.42
N LYS A 20 -1.35 7.31 0.18
CA LYS A 20 -1.26 7.70 1.60
C LYS A 20 -1.87 9.06 1.90
N ASP A 21 -2.07 9.90 0.88
CA ASP A 21 -2.87 11.13 1.03
C ASP A 21 -4.32 10.79 1.42
N THR A 22 -4.89 9.75 0.83
CA THR A 22 -6.24 9.26 1.19
C THR A 22 -6.29 8.76 2.62
N LEU A 23 -5.30 7.97 3.05
CA LEU A 23 -5.15 7.53 4.44
C LEU A 23 -5.08 8.73 5.40
N TYR A 24 -4.14 9.65 5.18
CA TYR A 24 -3.90 10.81 6.02
C TYR A 24 -5.15 11.69 6.11
N ASN A 25 -5.73 12.07 4.97
CA ASN A 25 -6.90 12.92 4.93
C ASN A 25 -8.12 12.28 5.62
N SER A 26 -8.27 10.96 5.52
CA SER A 26 -9.36 10.24 6.20
C SER A 26 -9.20 10.24 7.72
N ILE A 27 -7.96 10.14 8.21
CA ILE A 27 -7.65 10.31 9.64
C ILE A 27 -8.00 11.72 10.09
N ILE A 28 -7.45 12.74 9.41
CA ILE A 28 -7.59 14.15 9.83
C ILE A 28 -9.04 14.62 9.81
N ARG A 29 -9.82 14.28 8.77
CA ARG A 29 -11.24 14.66 8.67
C ARG A 29 -12.10 14.13 9.80
N ARG A 30 -11.73 12.99 10.38
CA ARG A 30 -12.47 12.34 11.47
C ARG A 30 -12.04 12.83 12.85
N LEU A 31 -10.82 13.37 12.98
CA LEU A 31 -10.32 13.93 14.22
C LEU A 31 -10.81 15.37 14.40
N SER A 32 -11.11 15.74 15.65
CA SER A 32 -11.44 17.13 15.99
C SER A 32 -10.18 17.98 16.17
N THR A 33 -10.32 19.30 16.23
CA THR A 33 -9.23 20.26 16.49
C THR A 33 -8.50 20.06 17.84
N ARG A 34 -9.00 19.17 18.70
CA ARG A 34 -8.32 18.77 19.95
C ARG A 34 -7.12 17.87 19.71
N TYR A 35 -7.01 17.29 18.52
CA TYR A 35 -5.94 16.37 18.17
C TYR A 35 -4.94 17.08 17.27
N LYS A 36 -3.67 17.06 17.68
CA LYS A 36 -2.55 17.47 16.86
C LYS A 36 -1.87 16.21 16.33
N VAL A 37 -1.74 16.10 15.03
CA VAL A 37 -1.07 14.98 14.37
C VAL A 37 0.27 15.45 13.87
N ASP A 38 1.34 14.87 14.38
CA ASP A 38 2.70 15.07 13.88
C ASP A 38 3.01 13.90 12.92
N LEU A 39 3.17 14.22 11.63
CA LEU A 39 3.45 13.27 10.56
C LEU A 39 4.94 13.20 10.26
N TRP A 40 5.47 11.97 10.27
CA TRP A 40 6.87 11.67 9.95
C TRP A 40 6.96 10.53 8.95
N PHE A 41 8.02 10.53 8.16
CA PHE A 41 8.38 9.44 7.25
C PHE A 41 9.76 8.91 7.60
N HIS A 42 9.90 7.60 7.81
CA HIS A 42 11.19 6.98 8.13
C HIS A 42 11.94 6.45 6.90
N GLN A 43 11.29 6.40 5.74
CA GLN A 43 11.87 6.02 4.44
C GLN A 43 12.63 4.68 4.48
N TYR A 44 12.09 3.71 5.21
CA TYR A 44 12.69 2.39 5.46
C TYR A 44 14.11 2.45 6.06
N ASN A 45 14.46 3.58 6.67
CA ASN A 45 15.72 3.77 7.36
C ASN A 45 15.56 3.40 8.85
N GLU A 46 16.13 2.27 9.25
CA GLU A 46 16.05 1.76 10.63
C GLU A 46 16.59 2.75 11.66
N ALA A 47 17.72 3.42 11.35
CA ALA A 47 18.33 4.36 12.28
C ALA A 47 17.43 5.58 12.49
N LEU A 48 16.85 6.12 11.42
CA LEU A 48 15.90 7.24 11.49
C LEU A 48 14.62 6.82 12.23
N PHE A 49 14.07 5.65 11.92
CA PHE A 49 12.89 5.09 12.60
C PHE A 49 13.12 5.00 14.12
N ASN A 50 14.24 4.40 14.52
CA ASN A 50 14.59 4.23 15.91
C ASN A 50 14.85 5.58 16.61
N ALA A 51 15.45 6.55 15.93
CA ALA A 51 15.66 7.90 16.48
C ALA A 51 14.32 8.62 16.72
N ILE A 52 13.41 8.60 15.73
CA ILE A 52 12.07 9.20 15.87
C ILE A 52 11.32 8.57 17.05
N LEU A 53 11.29 7.23 17.14
CA LEU A 53 10.60 6.56 18.24
C LEU A 53 11.22 6.87 19.60
N ARG A 54 12.54 6.77 19.72
CA ARG A 54 13.26 7.08 20.97
C ARG A 54 12.91 8.47 21.48
N ASP A 55 12.93 9.46 20.59
CA ASP A 55 12.69 10.86 20.95
C ASP A 55 11.18 11.17 21.16
N SER A 56 10.31 10.24 20.76
CA SER A 56 8.84 10.38 20.82
C SER A 56 8.22 9.67 22.03
N ILE A 57 8.87 8.67 22.62
CA ILE A 57 8.32 7.88 23.74
C ILE A 57 7.93 8.81 24.90
N GLY A 58 6.68 8.63 25.36
CA GLY A 58 6.11 9.44 26.45
C GLY A 58 5.55 10.81 26.04
N ARG A 59 5.80 11.27 24.81
CA ARG A 59 5.38 12.61 24.33
C ARG A 59 4.03 12.63 23.62
N TYR A 60 3.53 11.48 23.17
CA TYR A 60 2.29 11.37 22.41
C TYR A 60 1.24 10.56 23.17
N ASN A 61 -0.03 10.90 22.95
CA ASN A 61 -1.15 10.16 23.51
C ASN A 61 -1.42 8.85 22.78
N LYS A 62 -1.18 8.83 21.46
CA LYS A 62 -1.28 7.66 20.60
C LYS A 62 -0.15 7.67 19.58
N TYR A 63 0.24 6.48 19.19
CA TYR A 63 1.26 6.20 18.20
C TYR A 63 0.65 5.35 17.10
N VAL A 64 0.71 5.81 15.87
CA VAL A 64 0.28 5.09 14.67
C VAL A 64 1.51 4.91 13.82
N VAL A 65 1.93 3.67 13.60
CA VAL A 65 3.26 3.36 13.07
C VAL A 65 3.19 2.35 11.96
N MET A 66 3.73 2.69 10.79
CA MET A 66 4.19 1.74 9.79
C MET A 66 5.61 1.31 10.13
N ASN A 67 5.86 0.00 10.17
CA ASN A 67 7.19 -0.49 10.51
C ASN A 67 8.21 -0.24 9.38
N PHE A 68 9.49 -0.28 9.71
CA PHE A 68 10.58 -0.07 8.74
C PHE A 68 10.99 -1.34 7.98
N ASP A 69 10.57 -2.50 8.46
CA ASP A 69 10.95 -3.81 7.93
C ASP A 69 9.78 -4.80 8.07
N ASN A 70 9.63 -5.71 7.13
CA ASN A 70 8.55 -6.69 7.14
C ASN A 70 8.76 -7.84 8.14
N GLU A 71 10.00 -8.12 8.53
CA GLU A 71 10.35 -9.26 9.38
C GLU A 71 10.78 -8.84 10.79
N LYS A 72 11.38 -7.64 10.90
CA LYS A 72 11.95 -7.14 12.15
C LYS A 72 11.08 -6.07 12.78
N ILE A 73 10.78 -6.24 14.05
CA ILE A 73 10.14 -5.22 14.86
C ILE A 73 11.21 -4.43 15.63
N SER A 74 11.05 -3.11 15.68
CA SER A 74 11.95 -2.28 16.48
C SER A 74 11.76 -2.52 17.99
N PRO A 75 12.86 -2.68 18.78
CA PRO A 75 12.77 -2.78 20.22
C PRO A 75 12.13 -1.55 20.88
N TYR A 76 12.12 -0.40 20.24
CA TYR A 76 11.49 0.81 20.76
C TYR A 76 9.96 0.69 20.79
N LEU A 77 9.35 -0.10 19.92
CA LEU A 77 7.89 -0.34 19.93
C LEU A 77 7.45 -1.03 21.22
N TYR A 78 8.26 -1.94 21.77
CA TYR A 78 7.97 -2.60 23.06
C TYR A 78 7.97 -1.65 24.26
N LYS A 79 8.53 -0.45 24.12
CA LYS A 79 8.52 0.59 25.18
C LYS A 79 7.26 1.44 25.16
N ILE A 80 6.42 1.28 24.16
CA ILE A 80 5.13 1.99 24.04
C ILE A 80 4.05 1.07 24.58
N ASP A 81 3.20 1.62 25.47
CA ASP A 81 2.03 0.90 25.99
C ASP A 81 1.15 0.43 24.81
N SER A 82 0.83 -0.87 24.76
CA SER A 82 0.07 -1.48 23.67
C SER A 82 -1.31 -0.83 23.48
N SER A 83 -1.93 -0.29 24.52
CA SER A 83 -3.19 0.46 24.40
C SER A 83 -3.06 1.78 23.65
N ARG A 84 -1.83 2.26 23.48
CA ARG A 84 -1.50 3.53 22.80
C ARG A 84 -0.91 3.34 21.43
N LEU A 85 -0.54 2.11 21.03
CA LEU A 85 0.12 1.79 19.78
C LEU A 85 -0.84 1.12 18.80
N LEU A 86 -0.92 1.66 17.60
CA LEU A 86 -1.55 1.04 16.44
C LEU A 86 -0.48 0.80 15.38
N LEU A 87 -0.38 -0.42 14.93
CA LEU A 87 0.48 -0.81 13.83
C LEU A 87 -0.30 -0.78 12.53
N LEU A 88 0.24 -0.13 11.48
CA LEU A 88 -0.38 -0.02 10.16
C LEU A 88 0.43 -0.76 9.11
N ASP A 89 -0.28 -1.38 8.19
CA ASP A 89 0.21 -1.87 6.89
C ASP A 89 1.64 -2.41 6.95
N PHE A 90 1.83 -3.65 7.40
CA PHE A 90 3.17 -4.16 7.60
C PHE A 90 3.20 -5.66 7.86
N GLY A 91 4.38 -6.16 7.81
CA GLY A 91 5.03 -7.42 7.87
C GLY A 91 4.48 -8.56 8.73
N GLN A 92 5.26 -9.64 8.74
CA GLN A 92 4.86 -10.99 9.18
C GLN A 92 5.18 -11.29 10.65
N PHE A 93 5.69 -10.33 11.43
CA PHE A 93 5.99 -10.58 12.84
C PHE A 93 4.72 -10.73 13.71
N ASP A 94 4.88 -11.34 14.87
CA ASP A 94 3.79 -11.57 15.81
C ASP A 94 3.22 -10.26 16.37
N LYS A 95 1.92 -10.04 16.13
CA LYS A 95 1.20 -8.82 16.49
C LYS A 95 0.14 -9.04 17.57
N ARG A 96 0.09 -10.23 18.17
CA ARG A 96 -1.03 -10.64 19.05
C ARG A 96 -1.33 -9.67 20.19
N GLU A 97 -0.33 -8.96 20.70
CA GLU A 97 -0.48 -8.02 21.80
C GLU A 97 -0.78 -6.58 21.37
N TYR A 98 -0.76 -6.31 20.06
CA TYR A 98 -0.92 -4.97 19.53
C TYR A 98 -2.23 -4.81 18.76
N SER A 99 -2.74 -3.57 18.76
CA SER A 99 -3.72 -3.16 17.76
C SER A 99 -3.04 -3.05 16.40
N TYR A 100 -3.69 -3.55 15.35
CA TYR A 100 -3.18 -3.44 14.00
C TYR A 100 -4.30 -3.33 12.96
N ILE A 101 -3.98 -2.67 11.85
CA ILE A 101 -4.75 -2.66 10.61
C ILE A 101 -3.75 -2.98 9.50
N CYS A 102 -3.85 -4.15 8.91
CA CYS A 102 -2.91 -4.62 7.90
C CYS A 102 -3.61 -5.06 6.61
N GLN A 103 -2.82 -5.32 5.59
CA GLN A 103 -3.22 -5.98 4.36
C GLN A 103 -2.43 -7.29 4.18
N ASP A 104 -2.94 -8.14 3.30
CA ASP A 104 -2.30 -9.38 2.89
C ASP A 104 -1.72 -9.20 1.48
N PHE A 105 -0.43 -9.43 1.34
CA PHE A 105 0.31 -9.26 0.08
C PHE A 105 0.42 -10.55 -0.74
N GLY A 106 -0.08 -11.65 -0.22
CA GLY A 106 -0.03 -12.96 -0.85
C GLY A 106 -1.40 -13.44 -1.32
N GLU A 107 -2.16 -14.07 -0.43
CA GLU A 107 -3.44 -14.68 -0.79
C GLU A 107 -4.47 -13.65 -1.28
N ALA A 108 -4.54 -12.48 -0.67
CA ALA A 108 -5.42 -11.42 -1.14
C ALA A 108 -5.02 -10.88 -2.52
N PHE A 109 -3.72 -10.80 -2.81
CA PHE A 109 -3.23 -10.47 -4.15
C PHE A 109 -3.67 -11.55 -5.17
N TYR A 110 -3.47 -12.82 -4.85
CA TYR A 110 -3.92 -13.93 -5.70
C TYR A 110 -5.43 -13.88 -5.94
N ALA A 111 -6.22 -13.68 -4.89
CA ALA A 111 -7.67 -13.57 -4.99
C ALA A 111 -8.12 -12.38 -5.86
N ALA A 112 -7.42 -11.25 -5.79
CA ALA A 112 -7.67 -10.09 -6.64
C ALA A 112 -7.35 -10.41 -8.12
N MET A 113 -6.23 -11.08 -8.39
CA MET A 113 -5.89 -11.59 -9.72
C MET A 113 -6.97 -12.55 -10.25
N ALA A 114 -7.47 -13.45 -9.40
CA ALA A 114 -8.52 -14.40 -9.76
C ALA A 114 -9.84 -13.72 -10.17
N GLN A 115 -10.19 -12.58 -9.57
CA GLN A 115 -11.35 -11.78 -10.00
C GLN A 115 -11.19 -11.21 -11.40
N LEU A 116 -9.96 -11.04 -11.88
CA LEU A 116 -9.64 -10.51 -13.20
C LEU A 116 -9.37 -11.61 -14.25
N SER A 117 -9.50 -12.89 -13.88
CA SER A 117 -9.04 -14.02 -14.72
C SER A 117 -9.59 -14.01 -16.14
N GLU A 118 -10.90 -13.74 -16.33
CA GLU A 118 -11.52 -13.69 -17.66
C GLU A 118 -10.86 -12.67 -18.59
N ARG A 119 -10.35 -11.56 -18.02
CA ARG A 119 -9.67 -10.52 -18.79
C ARG A 119 -8.19 -10.85 -18.97
N LEU A 120 -7.53 -11.32 -17.91
CA LEU A 120 -6.11 -11.65 -17.93
C LEU A 120 -5.77 -12.77 -18.93
N GLN A 121 -6.68 -13.71 -19.15
CA GLN A 121 -6.53 -14.78 -20.15
C GLN A 121 -6.51 -14.28 -21.60
N ASN A 122 -6.94 -13.05 -21.86
CA ASN A 122 -6.85 -12.45 -23.20
C ASN A 122 -5.43 -11.98 -23.55
N TYR A 123 -4.54 -11.92 -22.56
CA TYR A 123 -3.15 -11.51 -22.76
C TYR A 123 -2.25 -12.73 -22.85
N ARG A 124 -1.26 -12.65 -23.75
CA ARG A 124 -0.27 -13.71 -23.95
C ARG A 124 0.67 -13.86 -22.76
N LYS A 125 1.00 -12.74 -22.12
CA LYS A 125 1.99 -12.67 -21.05
C LYS A 125 1.62 -11.67 -19.98
N LEU A 126 1.79 -12.05 -18.72
CA LEU A 126 1.64 -11.16 -17.59
C LEU A 126 3.01 -10.70 -17.06
N ILE A 127 3.13 -9.43 -16.75
CA ILE A 127 4.39 -8.82 -16.30
C ILE A 127 4.16 -8.10 -14.99
N LEU A 128 4.83 -8.55 -13.93
CA LEU A 128 4.87 -7.82 -12.66
C LEU A 128 6.08 -6.88 -12.68
N PHE A 129 5.82 -5.59 -12.62
CA PHE A 129 6.87 -4.58 -12.48
C PHE A 129 7.09 -4.25 -11.01
N LEU A 130 8.15 -4.82 -10.45
CA LEU A 130 8.58 -4.61 -9.07
C LEU A 130 10.02 -4.08 -9.09
N ALA A 131 10.18 -2.76 -9.02
CA ALA A 131 11.48 -2.13 -9.06
C ALA A 131 12.40 -2.64 -7.94
N ARG A 132 13.70 -2.75 -8.24
CA ARG A 132 14.71 -3.33 -7.32
C ARG A 132 14.74 -2.65 -5.96
N GLU A 133 14.57 -1.33 -5.93
CA GLU A 133 14.56 -0.51 -4.71
C GLU A 133 13.23 -0.56 -3.95
N SER A 134 12.19 -1.15 -4.54
CA SER A 134 10.87 -1.27 -3.91
C SER A 134 10.95 -2.10 -2.64
N LYS A 135 10.28 -1.62 -1.60
CA LYS A 135 10.11 -2.32 -0.32
C LYS A 135 8.79 -3.10 -0.25
N HIS A 136 8.09 -3.18 -1.37
CA HIS A 136 6.90 -4.02 -1.47
C HIS A 136 7.24 -5.47 -1.13
N PRO A 137 6.42 -6.19 -0.35
CA PRO A 137 6.70 -7.55 0.09
C PRO A 137 6.91 -8.51 -1.09
N LYS A 138 7.99 -9.30 -1.02
CA LYS A 138 8.34 -10.27 -2.07
C LYS A 138 7.34 -11.42 -2.18
N GLU A 139 6.56 -11.64 -1.16
CA GLU A 139 5.45 -12.60 -1.16
C GLU A 139 4.51 -12.39 -2.36
N THR A 140 4.27 -11.17 -2.77
CA THR A 140 3.51 -10.84 -3.99
C THR A 140 4.11 -11.50 -5.24
N CYS A 141 5.45 -11.59 -5.34
CA CYS A 141 6.10 -12.27 -6.46
C CYS A 141 5.79 -13.77 -6.50
N ASP A 142 5.75 -14.42 -5.33
CA ASP A 142 5.50 -15.87 -5.24
C ASP A 142 4.05 -16.18 -5.60
N TYR A 143 3.11 -15.38 -5.13
CA TYR A 143 1.69 -15.53 -5.47
C TYR A 143 1.40 -15.12 -6.91
N PHE A 144 2.13 -14.17 -7.48
CA PHE A 144 2.05 -13.85 -8.91
C PHE A 144 2.48 -15.04 -9.78
N ARG A 145 3.64 -15.65 -9.47
CA ARG A 145 4.12 -16.85 -10.18
C ARG A 145 3.14 -18.01 -10.02
N LYS A 146 2.63 -18.22 -8.80
CA LYS A 146 1.64 -19.25 -8.51
C LYS A 146 0.38 -19.05 -9.35
N TYR A 147 -0.17 -17.83 -9.39
CA TYR A 147 -1.33 -17.53 -10.21
C TYR A 147 -1.11 -17.86 -11.69
N CYS A 148 0.02 -17.42 -12.25
CA CYS A 148 0.34 -17.68 -13.65
C CYS A 148 0.50 -19.18 -13.94
N ALA A 149 1.13 -19.93 -13.05
CA ALA A 149 1.27 -21.38 -13.17
C ALA A 149 -0.10 -22.10 -13.12
N ASP A 150 -0.95 -21.75 -12.16
CA ASP A 150 -2.29 -22.33 -12.01
C ASP A 150 -3.19 -22.08 -13.22
N HIS A 151 -3.00 -20.92 -13.91
CA HIS A 151 -3.76 -20.53 -15.09
C HIS A 151 -3.04 -20.77 -16.43
N GLN A 152 -1.84 -21.38 -16.41
CA GLN A 152 -1.03 -21.68 -17.59
C GLN A 152 -0.70 -20.44 -18.44
N LEU A 153 -0.46 -19.31 -17.77
CA LEU A 153 -0.10 -18.03 -18.37
C LEU A 153 1.42 -17.83 -18.35
N GLU A 154 1.95 -17.31 -19.46
CA GLU A 154 3.33 -16.85 -19.47
C GLU A 154 3.50 -15.64 -18.57
N CYS A 155 4.57 -15.60 -17.76
CA CYS A 155 4.80 -14.49 -16.85
C CYS A 155 6.28 -14.10 -16.74
N GLU A 156 6.49 -12.83 -16.35
CA GLU A 156 7.81 -12.26 -16.10
C GLU A 156 7.73 -11.27 -14.94
N ILE A 157 8.80 -11.20 -14.14
CA ILE A 157 8.96 -10.14 -13.14
C ILE A 157 10.13 -9.28 -13.59
N ILE A 158 9.89 -7.98 -13.74
CA ILE A 158 10.89 -7.01 -14.19
C ILE A 158 11.18 -5.99 -13.09
N GLU A 159 12.41 -5.49 -13.06
CA GLU A 159 12.87 -4.51 -12.08
C GLU A 159 13.04 -3.11 -12.68
N THR A 160 13.09 -3.01 -13.99
CA THR A 160 13.23 -1.75 -14.74
C THR A 160 12.57 -1.86 -16.12
N LEU A 161 12.21 -0.71 -16.70
CA LEU A 161 11.75 -0.57 -18.08
C LEU A 161 12.78 0.11 -18.98
N ASP A 162 13.99 0.41 -18.51
CA ASP A 162 14.97 1.23 -19.24
C ASP A 162 15.18 0.76 -20.68
N ASP A 163 15.50 -0.53 -20.87
CA ASP A 163 15.76 -1.14 -22.17
C ASP A 163 14.59 -2.00 -22.69
N ARG A 164 13.39 -1.86 -22.09
CA ARG A 164 12.23 -2.64 -22.46
C ARG A 164 11.18 -1.78 -23.14
N GLU A 165 10.66 -2.27 -24.25
CA GLU A 165 9.46 -1.73 -24.90
C GLU A 165 8.21 -2.38 -24.33
N VAL A 166 7.09 -1.67 -24.39
CA VAL A 166 5.75 -2.21 -24.13
C VAL A 166 5.24 -2.86 -25.42
N HIS A 167 4.75 -4.09 -25.31
CA HIS A 167 4.29 -4.84 -26.49
C HIS A 167 2.80 -5.16 -26.42
N SER A 168 2.19 -5.27 -27.59
CA SER A 168 0.81 -5.77 -27.70
C SER A 168 0.69 -7.20 -27.20
N GLY A 169 -0.44 -7.50 -26.53
CA GLY A 169 -0.72 -8.80 -25.92
C GLY A 169 -0.06 -9.05 -24.57
N GLU A 170 0.59 -8.05 -23.98
CA GLU A 170 1.11 -8.11 -22.62
C GLU A 170 0.16 -7.38 -21.63
N ALA A 171 0.07 -7.86 -20.39
CA ALA A 171 -0.58 -7.13 -19.31
C ALA A 171 0.42 -6.87 -18.18
N TYR A 172 0.51 -5.63 -17.77
CA TYR A 172 1.44 -5.16 -16.75
C TYR A 172 0.72 -4.96 -15.41
N ILE A 173 1.38 -5.36 -14.34
CA ILE A 173 0.99 -5.04 -12.97
C ILE A 173 2.10 -4.17 -12.40
N ALA A 174 1.82 -2.90 -12.14
CA ALA A 174 2.80 -1.94 -11.65
C ALA A 174 2.54 -1.59 -10.17
N ILE A 175 3.58 -1.65 -9.36
CA ILE A 175 3.49 -1.42 -7.91
C ILE A 175 3.54 0.08 -7.58
N ARG A 176 4.40 0.86 -8.25
CA ARG A 176 4.58 2.28 -7.98
C ARG A 176 3.88 3.13 -9.04
N GLN A 177 3.40 4.30 -8.64
CA GLN A 177 2.78 5.23 -9.59
C GLN A 177 3.73 5.67 -10.70
N VAL A 178 5.01 5.87 -10.39
CA VAL A 178 6.01 6.25 -11.41
C VAL A 178 6.15 5.18 -12.48
N ASP A 179 6.03 3.90 -12.11
CA ASP A 179 6.09 2.77 -13.04
C ASP A 179 4.85 2.74 -13.95
N VAL A 180 3.65 3.02 -13.40
CA VAL A 180 2.42 3.18 -14.18
C VAL A 180 2.59 4.28 -15.23
N VAL A 181 3.10 5.45 -14.82
CA VAL A 181 3.34 6.58 -15.72
C VAL A 181 4.34 6.24 -16.82
N GLU A 182 5.40 5.50 -16.48
CA GLU A 182 6.42 5.09 -17.45
C GLU A 182 5.86 4.12 -18.48
N ILE A 183 5.09 3.11 -18.06
CA ILE A 183 4.41 2.17 -18.97
C ILE A 183 3.49 2.93 -19.93
N VAL A 184 2.67 3.86 -19.42
CA VAL A 184 1.76 4.66 -20.24
C VAL A 184 2.53 5.55 -21.25
N LYS A 185 3.65 6.17 -20.85
CA LYS A 185 4.48 6.97 -21.76
C LYS A 185 5.09 6.12 -22.88
N LYS A 186 5.67 4.96 -22.52
CA LYS A 186 6.28 4.06 -23.51
C LYS A 186 5.24 3.48 -24.47
N SER A 187 4.08 3.08 -23.97
CA SER A 187 3.00 2.55 -24.82
C SER A 187 2.50 3.59 -25.82
N ARG A 188 2.33 4.84 -25.38
CA ARG A 188 1.95 5.94 -26.28
C ARG A 188 3.01 6.22 -27.33
N ALA A 189 4.28 6.18 -26.98
CA ALA A 189 5.38 6.34 -27.93
C ALA A 189 5.41 5.20 -28.98
N ALA A 190 5.00 3.99 -28.59
CA ALA A 190 4.87 2.83 -29.48
C ALA A 190 3.52 2.80 -30.25
N GLY A 191 2.63 3.77 -30.06
CA GLY A 191 1.31 3.82 -30.69
C GLY A 191 0.32 2.78 -30.16
N LEU A 192 0.55 2.24 -28.96
CA LEU A 192 -0.31 1.24 -28.32
C LEU A 192 -1.39 1.89 -27.47
N THR A 193 -2.58 1.31 -27.48
CA THR A 193 -3.76 1.75 -26.70
C THR A 193 -3.93 0.86 -25.47
N CYS A 194 -3.92 1.46 -24.29
CA CYS A 194 -4.17 0.78 -23.02
C CYS A 194 -5.60 0.22 -22.97
N GLY A 195 -5.74 -1.03 -22.53
CA GLY A 195 -7.01 -1.74 -22.48
C GLY A 195 -7.47 -2.29 -23.83
N VAL A 196 -6.67 -2.15 -24.91
CA VAL A 196 -6.94 -2.68 -26.25
C VAL A 196 -5.74 -3.51 -26.74
N ASP A 197 -4.58 -2.88 -26.86
CA ASP A 197 -3.37 -3.55 -27.32
C ASP A 197 -2.61 -4.23 -26.19
N PHE A 198 -2.61 -3.61 -25.02
CA PHE A 198 -2.00 -4.13 -23.79
C PHE A 198 -2.86 -3.83 -22.57
N GLY A 199 -2.65 -4.58 -21.49
CA GLY A 199 -3.32 -4.36 -20.21
C GLY A 199 -2.44 -3.66 -19.17
N LEU A 200 -3.05 -2.89 -18.26
CA LEU A 200 -2.35 -2.25 -17.16
C LEU A 200 -3.19 -2.31 -15.89
N ILE A 201 -2.58 -2.82 -14.83
CA ILE A 201 -3.12 -2.86 -13.47
C ILE A 201 -2.15 -2.11 -12.56
N ALA A 202 -2.65 -1.19 -11.74
CA ALA A 202 -1.86 -0.57 -10.70
C ALA A 202 -2.15 -1.23 -9.34
N TYR A 203 -1.12 -1.37 -8.52
CA TYR A 203 -1.27 -1.75 -7.12
C TYR A 203 -1.40 -0.49 -6.26
N ASN A 204 -2.43 -0.45 -5.42
CA ASN A 204 -2.96 0.72 -4.71
C ASN A 204 -3.67 1.73 -5.64
N ASP A 205 -4.74 2.34 -5.13
CA ASP A 205 -5.56 3.29 -5.88
C ASP A 205 -5.21 4.75 -5.52
N THR A 206 -5.30 5.60 -6.52
CA THR A 206 -5.24 7.04 -6.36
C THR A 206 -6.25 7.70 -7.30
N PRO A 207 -6.80 8.90 -6.96
CA PRO A 207 -7.73 9.60 -7.85
C PRO A 207 -7.18 9.87 -9.25
N ALA A 208 -5.86 9.98 -9.40
CA ALA A 208 -5.22 10.20 -10.70
C ALA A 208 -5.46 9.03 -11.67
N TYR A 209 -5.62 7.82 -11.17
CA TYR A 209 -5.85 6.65 -12.02
C TYR A 209 -7.24 6.62 -12.67
N GLU A 210 -8.18 7.40 -12.19
CA GLU A 210 -9.50 7.52 -12.81
C GLU A 210 -9.47 8.30 -14.13
N VAL A 211 -8.48 9.19 -14.30
CA VAL A 211 -8.38 10.13 -15.43
C VAL A 211 -7.27 9.82 -16.42
N ILE A 212 -6.42 8.82 -16.15
CA ILE A 212 -5.40 8.36 -17.10
C ILE A 212 -6.07 7.45 -18.13
N ASP A 213 -6.01 7.86 -19.40
CA ASP A 213 -6.65 7.18 -20.54
C ASP A 213 -8.15 6.94 -20.28
N LYS A 214 -8.60 5.68 -20.19
CA LYS A 214 -9.97 5.30 -19.85
C LYS A 214 -10.10 4.84 -18.39
N GLY A 215 -9.19 5.28 -17.55
CA GLY A 215 -9.03 4.83 -16.17
C GLY A 215 -8.17 3.59 -16.04
N ILE A 216 -7.28 3.57 -15.05
CA ILE A 216 -6.40 2.43 -14.74
C ILE A 216 -7.11 1.50 -13.76
N THR A 217 -7.24 0.23 -14.14
CA THR A 217 -7.67 -0.85 -13.25
C THR A 217 -6.72 -0.99 -12.09
N VAL A 218 -7.23 -1.15 -10.87
CA VAL A 218 -6.39 -1.24 -9.67
C VAL A 218 -6.75 -2.45 -8.82
N MET A 219 -5.75 -2.94 -8.10
CA MET A 219 -5.88 -3.82 -6.94
C MET A 219 -5.40 -3.04 -5.71
N SER A 220 -6.27 -2.81 -4.74
CA SER A 220 -5.95 -1.93 -3.61
C SER A 220 -6.69 -2.33 -2.35
N VAL A 221 -6.08 -2.11 -1.20
CA VAL A 221 -6.87 -1.99 0.04
C VAL A 221 -7.63 -0.66 0.01
N ASP A 222 -8.71 -0.59 0.76
CA ASP A 222 -9.45 0.66 0.99
C ASP A 222 -8.68 1.55 1.98
N TRP A 223 -7.86 2.45 1.44
CA TRP A 223 -7.06 3.41 2.21
C TRP A 223 -7.92 4.39 3.00
N GLN A 224 -9.12 4.71 2.52
CA GLN A 224 -10.07 5.54 3.25
C GLN A 224 -10.58 4.81 4.49
N LYS A 225 -10.97 3.55 4.35
CA LYS A 225 -11.42 2.70 5.46
C LYS A 225 -10.30 2.50 6.49
N MET A 226 -9.06 2.28 6.03
CA MET A 226 -7.90 2.18 6.92
C MET A 226 -7.74 3.46 7.74
N GLY A 227 -7.88 4.64 7.13
CA GLY A 227 -7.83 5.93 7.82
C GLY A 227 -8.97 6.13 8.81
N ILE A 228 -10.19 5.75 8.47
CA ILE A 228 -11.35 5.81 9.36
C ILE A 228 -11.14 4.92 10.59
N LEU A 229 -10.72 3.68 10.41
CA LEU A 229 -10.45 2.74 11.50
C LEU A 229 -9.30 3.22 12.39
N THR A 230 -8.27 3.81 11.80
CA THR A 230 -7.16 4.45 12.53
C THR A 230 -7.67 5.59 13.42
N ALA A 231 -8.50 6.46 12.89
CA ALA A 231 -9.09 7.55 13.65
C ALA A 231 -10.03 7.02 14.76
N ASP A 232 -10.78 5.97 14.52
CA ASP A 232 -11.64 5.33 15.53
C ASP A 232 -10.82 4.74 16.68
N PHE A 233 -9.67 4.12 16.41
CA PHE A 233 -8.72 3.70 17.44
C PHE A 233 -8.20 4.90 18.26
N ILE A 234 -7.82 6.00 17.59
CA ILE A 234 -7.34 7.22 18.27
C ILE A 234 -8.42 7.79 19.20
N LEU A 235 -9.66 7.84 18.75
CA LEU A 235 -10.79 8.43 19.46
C LEU A 235 -11.28 7.55 20.63
N SER A 236 -11.47 6.26 20.38
CA SER A 236 -12.07 5.33 21.34
C SER A 236 -11.07 4.70 22.29
N GLY A 237 -9.83 4.52 21.84
CA GLY A 237 -8.81 3.74 22.53
C GLY A 237 -9.09 2.24 22.59
N LYS A 238 -10.13 1.77 21.91
CA LYS A 238 -10.47 0.34 21.86
C LYS A 238 -9.48 -0.43 20.99
N PRO A 239 -9.00 -1.59 21.43
CA PRO A 239 -8.16 -2.45 20.60
C PRO A 239 -8.85 -2.79 19.29
N ILE A 240 -8.04 -2.88 18.22
CA ILE A 240 -8.49 -3.28 16.89
C ILE A 240 -7.46 -4.23 16.28
N GLN A 241 -7.93 -5.32 15.67
CA GLN A 241 -7.08 -6.26 14.95
C GLN A 241 -7.83 -6.66 13.68
N VAL A 242 -7.41 -6.09 12.55
CA VAL A 242 -8.09 -6.31 11.27
C VAL A 242 -7.09 -6.42 10.13
N CYS A 243 -7.34 -7.35 9.23
CA CYS A 243 -6.71 -7.41 7.91
C CYS A 243 -7.75 -6.95 6.88
N LEU A 244 -7.41 -5.89 6.13
CA LEU A 244 -8.29 -5.37 5.09
C LEU A 244 -8.12 -6.20 3.81
N PRO A 245 -9.22 -6.50 3.09
CA PRO A 245 -9.13 -7.19 1.82
C PRO A 245 -8.51 -6.31 0.75
N THR A 246 -7.90 -6.94 -0.25
CA THR A 246 -7.53 -6.28 -1.51
C THR A 246 -8.75 -6.30 -2.44
N GLU A 247 -9.23 -5.14 -2.82
CA GLU A 247 -10.37 -4.94 -3.70
C GLU A 247 -9.90 -4.65 -5.13
N VAL A 248 -10.70 -5.00 -6.10
CA VAL A 248 -10.46 -4.73 -7.52
C VAL A 248 -11.40 -3.64 -8.00
N ASN A 249 -10.86 -2.52 -8.48
CA ASN A 249 -11.62 -1.50 -9.20
C ASN A 249 -11.31 -1.63 -10.68
N LEU A 250 -12.19 -2.30 -11.41
CA LEU A 250 -12.06 -2.50 -12.85
C LEU A 250 -12.36 -1.19 -13.58
N ARG A 251 -11.42 -0.77 -14.43
CA ARG A 251 -11.53 0.41 -15.30
C ARG A 251 -11.14 0.04 -16.74
N GLY A 252 -10.96 1.03 -17.60
CA GLY A 252 -10.76 0.81 -19.03
C GLY A 252 -9.35 0.36 -19.46
N SER A 253 -8.43 0.05 -18.54
CA SER A 253 -7.06 -0.35 -18.86
C SER A 253 -6.83 -1.86 -18.95
N LEU A 254 -7.91 -2.65 -18.79
CA LEU A 254 -7.83 -4.12 -18.83
C LEU A 254 -9.02 -4.72 -19.59
#